data_d2d65702beeb355e680c587d57bcc4e5
#
_entry.id   d2d65702beeb355e680c587d57bcc4e5
#
_cell.length_a   1.000
_cell.length_b   1.000
_cell.length_c   1.000
_cell.angle_alpha   90.00
_cell.angle_beta   90.00
_cell.angle_gamma   90.00
#
_symmetry.space_group_name_H-M   'P 1'
#
loop_
_entity.id
_entity.type
_entity.pdbx_description
1 polymer ?
#
loop_
_entity_poly.entity_id
_entity_poly.type
_entity_poly.pdbx_seq_one_letter_code
_entity_poly.pdbx_strand_id
1 'polypeptide(L)'
;MNHKNIEIPKDKIVEFCQQRSITEFALFGSVLRDDFGPDSDIDVLVTFAPEARYSLFDLVTIQDELQSLFGRRVDLVEKAALRNPFRRHAILKSLEVVYAT
;
A
#
# COMPACT_ATOMS: atom_id res chain seq x y z
N MET A 1 0.44 13.54 7.13
CA MET A 1 0.17 13.79 5.70
C MET A 1 -1.25 13.39 5.38
N ASN A 2 -1.98 14.25 4.69
CA ASN A 2 -3.37 13.97 4.35
C ASN A 2 -3.53 13.87 2.85
N HIS A 3 -4.21 12.83 2.42
CA HIS A 3 -4.73 12.73 1.07
C HIS A 3 -6.15 13.32 1.05
N LYS A 4 -6.64 13.74 -0.12
CA LYS A 4 -7.99 14.34 -0.22
C LYS A 4 -9.10 13.41 0.28
N ASN A 5 -8.91 12.10 0.25
CA ASN A 5 -9.91 11.11 0.62
C ASN A 5 -9.69 10.46 1.99
N ILE A 6 -8.45 10.44 2.48
CA ILE A 6 -8.10 9.81 3.74
C ILE A 6 -6.99 10.57 4.45
N GLU A 7 -6.93 10.40 5.75
CA GLU A 7 -5.80 10.86 6.53
C GLU A 7 -4.73 9.78 6.54
N ILE A 8 -3.49 10.15 6.21
CA ILE A 8 -2.37 9.21 6.16
C ILE A 8 -1.50 9.43 7.39
N PRO A 9 -1.39 8.44 8.29
CA PRO A 9 -0.50 8.53 9.46
C PRO A 9 0.95 8.33 9.04
N LYS A 10 1.53 9.35 8.42
CA LYS A 10 2.85 9.28 7.76
C LYS A 10 3.94 8.70 8.65
N ASP A 11 4.05 9.19 9.90
CA ASP A 11 5.10 8.73 10.81
C ASP A 11 4.96 7.25 11.14
N LYS A 12 3.73 6.79 11.32
CA LYS A 12 3.45 5.37 11.58
C LYS A 12 3.73 4.51 10.36
N ILE A 13 3.44 5.02 9.16
CA ILE A 13 3.74 4.30 7.92
C ILE A 13 5.24 4.16 7.73
N VAL A 14 6.00 5.22 7.97
CA VAL A 14 7.47 5.18 7.88
C VAL A 14 8.04 4.13 8.83
N GLU A 15 7.63 4.18 10.09
CA GLU A 15 8.08 3.21 11.10
C GLU A 15 7.69 1.78 10.70
N PHE A 16 6.46 1.59 10.26
CA PHE A 16 5.96 0.31 9.79
C PHE A 16 6.81 -0.24 8.63
N CYS A 17 7.10 0.60 7.64
CA CYS A 17 7.92 0.20 6.50
C CYS A 17 9.34 -0.21 6.92
N GLN A 18 9.94 0.55 7.83
CA GLN A 18 11.28 0.24 8.33
C GLN A 18 11.30 -1.10 9.07
N GLN A 19 10.29 -1.38 9.87
CA GLN A 19 10.19 -2.64 10.62
C GLN A 19 9.95 -3.86 9.72
N ARG A 20 9.32 -3.66 8.58
CA ARG A 20 8.92 -4.75 7.68
C ARG A 20 9.82 -4.89 6.46
N SER A 21 10.90 -4.15 6.39
CA SER A 21 11.81 -4.13 5.22
C SER A 21 11.09 -3.73 3.93
N ILE A 22 10.12 -2.84 4.04
CA ILE A 22 9.42 -2.27 2.89
C ILE A 22 10.21 -1.05 2.42
N THR A 23 10.59 -1.03 1.16
CA THR A 23 11.37 0.06 0.57
C THR A 23 10.50 1.06 -0.18
N GLU A 24 9.29 0.68 -0.55
CA GLU A 24 8.35 1.59 -1.21
C GLU A 24 6.94 1.26 -0.76
N PHE A 25 6.18 2.30 -0.44
CA PHE A 25 4.78 2.20 -0.04
C PHE A 25 4.01 3.26 -0.83
N ALA A 26 3.04 2.82 -1.62
CA ALA A 26 2.27 3.72 -2.48
C ALA A 26 0.79 3.38 -2.42
N LEU A 27 -0.02 4.39 -2.70
CA LEU A 27 -1.47 4.24 -2.84
C LEU A 27 -1.84 4.25 -4.31
N PHE A 28 -2.87 3.49 -4.67
CA PHE A 28 -3.39 3.48 -6.03
C PHE A 28 -4.88 3.18 -6.02
N GLY A 29 -5.50 3.22 -7.19
CA GLY A 29 -6.90 2.85 -7.33
C GLY A 29 -7.87 3.88 -6.79
N SER A 30 -8.96 3.40 -6.18
CA SER A 30 -10.10 4.24 -5.83
C SER A 30 -9.78 5.38 -4.86
N VAL A 31 -8.81 5.19 -3.97
CA VAL A 31 -8.44 6.23 -3.02
C VAL A 31 -7.92 7.50 -3.70
N LEU A 32 -7.43 7.36 -4.93
CA LEU A 32 -6.94 8.49 -5.72
C LEU A 32 -8.04 9.15 -6.57
N ARG A 33 -9.24 8.59 -6.58
CA ARG A 33 -10.35 9.05 -7.40
C ARG A 33 -11.40 9.80 -6.57
N ASP A 34 -12.22 10.57 -7.28
CA ASP A 34 -13.28 11.36 -6.65
C ASP A 34 -14.47 10.50 -6.20
N ASP A 35 -14.59 9.28 -6.72
CA ASP A 35 -15.68 8.37 -6.38
C ASP A 35 -15.38 7.48 -5.16
N PHE A 36 -14.28 7.74 -4.46
CA PHE A 36 -13.91 7.00 -3.26
C PHE A 36 -14.94 7.27 -2.16
N GLY A 37 -15.53 6.21 -1.63
CA GLY A 37 -16.60 6.30 -0.65
C GLY A 37 -16.31 5.51 0.64
N PRO A 38 -17.24 5.51 1.59
CA PRO A 38 -17.03 4.86 2.89
C PRO A 38 -16.85 3.35 2.81
N ASP A 39 -17.35 2.71 1.74
CA ASP A 39 -17.20 1.27 1.55
C ASP A 39 -16.05 0.90 0.62
N SER A 40 -15.33 1.88 0.10
CA SER A 40 -14.20 1.63 -0.79
C SER A 40 -12.98 1.15 -0.02
N ASP A 41 -12.28 0.16 -0.58
CA ASP A 41 -11.03 -0.34 -0.01
C ASP A 41 -9.88 0.61 -0.35
N ILE A 42 -8.86 0.61 0.50
CA ILE A 42 -7.61 1.34 0.21
C ILE A 42 -6.67 0.37 -0.48
N ASP A 43 -6.30 0.67 -1.72
CA ASP A 43 -5.36 -0.15 -2.49
C ASP A 43 -3.94 0.32 -2.21
N VAL A 44 -3.09 -0.59 -1.73
CA VAL A 44 -1.73 -0.30 -1.32
C VAL A 44 -0.76 -1.16 -2.12
N LEU A 45 0.24 -0.53 -2.70
CA LEU A 45 1.32 -1.21 -3.40
C LEU A 45 2.59 -1.13 -2.54
N VAL A 46 3.21 -2.28 -2.26
CA VAL A 46 4.46 -2.33 -1.50
C VAL A 46 5.56 -3.01 -2.29
N THR A 47 6.79 -2.55 -2.05
CA THR A 47 8.01 -3.19 -2.54
C THR A 47 8.86 -3.53 -1.32
N PHE A 48 9.29 -4.77 -1.23
CA PHE A 48 10.18 -5.21 -0.16
C PHE A 48 11.63 -5.08 -0.59
N ALA A 49 12.52 -4.92 0.39
CA ALA A 49 13.95 -4.95 0.14
C ALA A 49 14.34 -6.31 -0.48
N PRO A 50 15.37 -6.37 -1.34
CA PRO A 50 15.75 -7.62 -2.01
C PRO A 50 16.12 -8.74 -1.03
N GLU A 51 16.68 -8.40 0.12
CA GLU A 51 17.06 -9.36 1.16
C GLU A 51 15.92 -9.73 2.10
N ALA A 52 14.76 -9.11 1.97
CA ALA A 52 13.63 -9.37 2.87
C ALA A 52 13.09 -10.80 2.66
N ARG A 53 12.79 -11.45 3.77
CA ARG A 53 12.21 -12.79 3.75
C ARG A 53 10.83 -12.72 4.39
N TYR A 54 9.84 -13.16 3.66
CA TYR A 54 8.46 -13.13 4.12
C TYR A 54 7.65 -14.24 3.45
N SER A 55 6.59 -14.66 4.14
CA SER A 55 5.67 -15.68 3.65
C SER A 55 4.31 -15.05 3.35
N LEU A 56 3.37 -15.86 2.85
CA LEU A 56 1.99 -15.44 2.67
C LEU A 56 1.36 -15.04 4.01
N PHE A 57 1.72 -15.72 5.09
CA PHE A 57 1.22 -15.38 6.43
C PHE A 57 1.68 -13.98 6.84
N ASP A 58 2.93 -13.64 6.51
CA ASP A 58 3.45 -12.30 6.77
C ASP A 58 2.67 -11.24 6.01
N LEU A 59 2.31 -11.51 4.75
CA LEU A 59 1.53 -10.58 3.94
C LEU A 59 0.13 -10.35 4.54
N VAL A 60 -0.50 -11.41 5.04
CA VAL A 60 -1.80 -11.29 5.71
C VAL A 60 -1.69 -10.44 6.97
N THR A 61 -0.65 -10.68 7.76
CA THR A 61 -0.39 -9.91 8.98
C THR A 61 -0.16 -8.43 8.67
N ILE A 62 0.62 -8.15 7.63
CA ILE A 62 0.89 -6.78 7.17
C ILE A 62 -0.42 -6.10 6.75
N GLN A 63 -1.25 -6.80 6.00
CA GLN A 63 -2.55 -6.28 5.57
C GLN A 63 -3.44 -5.94 6.77
N ASP A 64 -3.51 -6.84 7.76
CA ASP A 64 -4.31 -6.61 8.97
C ASP A 64 -3.80 -5.41 9.77
N GLU A 65 -2.48 -5.26 9.88
CA GLU A 65 -1.89 -4.12 10.57
C GLU A 65 -2.21 -2.80 9.85
N LEU A 66 -2.15 -2.80 8.52
CA LEU A 66 -2.51 -1.62 7.73
C LEU A 66 -3.98 -1.28 7.87
N GLN A 67 -4.85 -2.27 7.93
CA GLN A 67 -6.28 -2.05 8.17
C GLN A 67 -6.52 -1.37 9.51
N SER A 68 -5.75 -1.75 10.53
CA SER A 68 -5.82 -1.11 11.84
C SER A 68 -5.32 0.34 11.79
N LEU A 69 -4.24 0.59 11.04
CA LEU A 69 -3.69 1.94 10.91
C LEU A 69 -4.62 2.89 10.17
N PHE A 70 -5.26 2.42 9.13
CA PHE A 70 -6.17 3.25 8.33
C PHE A 70 -7.62 3.25 8.82
N GLY A 71 -7.98 2.28 9.67
CA GLY A 71 -9.36 2.12 10.11
C GLY A 71 -10.30 1.69 8.98
N ARG A 72 -9.77 1.05 7.95
CA ARG A 72 -10.51 0.64 6.75
C ARG A 72 -9.94 -0.64 6.17
N ARG A 73 -10.70 -1.27 5.28
CA ARG A 73 -10.20 -2.43 4.54
C ARG A 73 -9.10 -2.00 3.59
N VAL A 74 -8.06 -2.81 3.54
CA VAL A 74 -6.88 -2.57 2.71
C VAL A 74 -6.70 -3.76 1.77
N ASP A 75 -6.47 -3.48 0.48
CA ASP A 75 -6.08 -4.47 -0.50
C ASP A 75 -4.58 -4.29 -0.73
N LEU A 76 -3.80 -5.23 -0.23
CA LEU A 76 -2.34 -5.17 -0.29
C LEU A 76 -1.85 -5.88 -1.55
N VAL A 77 -1.10 -5.18 -2.37
CA VAL A 77 -0.51 -5.72 -3.59
C VAL A 77 1.01 -5.58 -3.49
N GLU A 78 1.72 -6.68 -3.72
CA GLU A 78 3.17 -6.67 -3.79
C GLU A 78 3.60 -6.38 -5.23
N LYS A 79 4.46 -5.39 -5.41
CA LYS A 79 4.90 -4.95 -6.74
C LYS A 79 5.52 -6.08 -7.54
N ALA A 80 6.35 -6.92 -6.90
CA ALA A 80 7.01 -8.04 -7.59
C ALA A 80 6.03 -9.10 -8.09
N ALA A 81 4.82 -9.17 -7.52
CA ALA A 81 3.80 -10.13 -7.92
C ALA A 81 2.92 -9.63 -9.07
N LEU A 82 3.08 -8.38 -9.49
CA LEU A 82 2.34 -7.83 -10.61
C LEU A 82 2.94 -8.31 -11.93
N ARG A 83 2.38 -9.38 -12.47
CA ARG A 83 2.88 -10.01 -13.69
C ARG A 83 2.09 -9.66 -14.93
N ASN A 84 0.79 -9.35 -14.78
CA ASN A 84 -0.03 -8.94 -15.91
C ASN A 84 0.43 -7.54 -16.35
N PRO A 85 0.96 -7.41 -17.59
CA PRO A 85 1.54 -6.13 -18.03
C PRO A 85 0.52 -5.00 -18.12
N PHE A 86 -0.72 -5.30 -18.41
CA PHE A 86 -1.77 -4.27 -18.51
C PHE A 86 -2.13 -3.74 -17.12
N ARG A 87 -2.31 -4.62 -16.15
CA ARG A 87 -2.61 -4.24 -14.78
C ARG A 87 -1.43 -3.49 -14.16
N ARG A 88 -0.22 -4.00 -14.38
CA ARG A 88 1.00 -3.36 -13.89
C ARG A 88 1.14 -1.94 -14.43
N HIS A 89 0.94 -1.76 -15.72
CA HIS A 89 1.01 -0.43 -16.34
C HIS A 89 -0.04 0.51 -15.76
N ALA A 90 -1.28 0.03 -15.63
CA ALA A 90 -2.37 0.84 -15.10
C ALA A 90 -2.09 1.31 -13.66
N ILE A 91 -1.55 0.44 -12.83
CA ILE A 91 -1.23 0.77 -11.44
C ILE A 91 -0.05 1.75 -11.37
N LEU A 92 1.05 1.44 -12.05
CA LEU A 92 2.26 2.25 -11.98
C LEU A 92 2.11 3.63 -12.61
N LYS A 93 1.17 3.77 -13.53
CA LYS A 93 0.91 5.03 -14.21
C LYS A 93 0.35 6.12 -13.28
N SER A 94 -0.42 5.73 -12.26
CA SER A 94 -1.18 6.69 -11.46
C SER A 94 -1.09 6.42 -9.95
N LEU A 95 0.02 5.86 -9.48
CA LEU A 95 0.20 5.67 -8.05
C LEU A 95 0.71 6.93 -7.36
N GLU A 96 0.47 7.01 -6.06
CA GLU A 96 0.97 8.10 -5.22
C GLU A 96 1.88 7.51 -4.15
N VAL A 97 3.17 7.83 -4.22
CA VAL A 97 4.16 7.31 -3.29
C VAL A 97 4.05 8.01 -1.95
N VAL A 98 3.88 7.23 -0.88
CA VAL A 98 3.85 7.74 0.49
C VAL A 98 5.23 7.63 1.13
N TYR A 99 5.95 6.56 0.85
CA TYR A 99 7.26 6.30 1.41
C TYR A 99 8.13 5.61 0.37
N ALA A 100 9.37 6.05 0.27
CA ALA A 100 10.37 5.41 -0.59
C ALA A 100 11.75 5.64 0.00
N THR A 101 12.61 4.61 -0.10
CA THR A 101 13.98 4.71 0.38
C THR A 101 14.99 4.39 -0.71
#